data_dd929d9e66d604e09d854175ec831ec7
#
_entry.id   dd929d9e66d604e09d854175ec831ec7
#
_cell.length_a   1.000
_cell.length_b   1.000
_cell.length_c   1.000
_cell.angle_alpha   90.00
_cell.angle_beta   90.00
_cell.angle_gamma   90.00
#
_symmetry.space_group_name_H-M   'P 1'
#
loop_
_entity.id
_entity.type
_entity.pdbx_description
1 polymer ?
#
loop_
_entity_poly.entity_id
_entity_poly.type
_entity_poly.pdbx_seq_one_letter_code
_entity_poly.pdbx_strand_id
1 'polypeptide(L)'
;MKRKAYQVAFSAILGVVMVAFLSTIFFANANPSFAASGKKKSSAVARPSAVAHTEAQIKQLQGVLNITEAQQELWDNLTQVMRENAKDMDALTDALAKERAESTKTMNAVEHMKLHSQITAAHSDQLEKFIPPFEAFYSSLSDEQKKTTDTIFRTGKYGKAKRK
;
A
#
# COMPACT_ATOMS: atom_id res chain seq x y z
N MET A 1 -25.47 39.27 3.92
CA MET A 1 -24.49 38.62 3.03
C MET A 1 -23.34 38.06 3.86
N LYS A 2 -23.38 36.79 4.22
CA LYS A 2 -22.27 36.06 4.84
C LYS A 2 -22.33 34.60 4.32
N ARG A 3 -21.59 34.32 3.26
CA ARG A 3 -21.36 32.94 2.80
C ARG A 3 -20.12 32.43 3.54
N LYS A 4 -20.31 31.56 4.51
CA LYS A 4 -19.26 30.95 5.29
C LYS A 4 -18.66 29.77 4.50
N ALA A 5 -17.37 29.84 4.33
CA ALA A 5 -16.49 28.80 3.85
C ALA A 5 -16.53 27.57 4.79
N TYR A 6 -16.98 26.44 4.26
CA TYR A 6 -16.81 25.11 4.87
C TYR A 6 -16.24 24.15 3.83
N GLN A 7 -15.09 24.45 3.30
CA GLN A 7 -14.48 23.60 2.26
C GLN A 7 -12.97 23.38 2.43
N VAL A 8 -12.44 23.27 3.63
CA VAL A 8 -10.99 23.02 3.78
C VAL A 8 -10.64 21.98 4.87
N ALA A 9 -11.55 21.14 5.33
CA ALA A 9 -11.25 20.20 6.40
C ALA A 9 -11.28 18.70 6.03
N PHE A 10 -11.60 18.33 4.80
CA PHE A 10 -11.73 16.90 4.44
C PHE A 10 -10.51 16.30 3.72
N SER A 11 -9.57 17.11 3.28
CA SER A 11 -8.46 16.65 2.42
C SER A 11 -7.22 16.14 3.17
N ALA A 12 -7.08 16.42 4.45
CA ALA A 12 -5.84 16.11 5.17
C ALA A 12 -5.83 14.73 5.87
N ILE A 13 -6.99 14.13 6.08
CA ILE A 13 -7.08 12.86 6.84
C ILE A 13 -6.98 11.63 5.93
N LEU A 14 -7.40 11.74 4.68
CA LEU A 14 -7.35 10.60 3.74
C LEU A 14 -5.92 10.26 3.29
N GLY A 15 -5.05 11.26 3.19
CA GLY A 15 -3.67 11.07 2.73
C GLY A 15 -2.76 10.31 3.71
N VAL A 16 -3.03 10.39 5.00
CA VAL A 16 -2.18 9.77 6.02
C VAL A 16 -2.43 8.27 6.18
N VAL A 17 -3.64 7.81 5.92
CA VAL A 17 -4.02 6.41 6.16
C VAL A 17 -3.66 5.50 4.98
N MET A 18 -3.72 6.01 3.75
CA MET A 18 -3.32 5.23 2.56
C MET A 18 -1.80 5.06 2.46
N VAL A 19 -1.03 6.03 2.93
CA VAL A 19 0.44 5.90 3.04
C VAL A 19 0.81 4.75 4.00
N ALA A 20 0.01 4.47 5.03
CA ALA A 20 0.23 3.32 5.91
C ALA A 20 -0.04 1.97 5.21
N PHE A 21 -0.98 1.90 4.26
CA PHE A 21 -1.27 0.66 3.52
C PHE A 21 -0.19 0.32 2.49
N LEU A 22 0.42 1.33 1.88
CA LEU A 22 1.54 1.16 0.95
C LEU A 22 2.89 1.19 1.68
N SER A 23 2.98 1.86 2.84
CA SER A 23 4.23 2.04 3.60
C SER A 23 4.68 0.82 4.38
N THR A 24 3.82 -0.15 4.66
CA THR A 24 4.24 -1.41 5.30
C THR A 24 5.18 -2.23 4.42
N ILE A 25 5.22 -1.94 3.11
CA ILE A 25 6.17 -2.58 2.19
C ILE A 25 7.58 -1.98 2.32
N PHE A 26 7.70 -0.69 2.70
CA PHE A 26 9.00 0.01 2.67
C PHE A 26 9.66 0.25 4.02
N PHE A 27 8.92 0.34 5.13
CA PHE A 27 9.47 0.70 6.43
C PHE A 27 9.85 -0.48 7.35
N ALA A 28 9.57 -1.72 6.98
CA ALA A 28 9.98 -2.88 7.76
C ALA A 28 11.51 -3.12 7.75
N ASN A 29 12.31 -2.24 7.14
CA ASN A 29 13.75 -2.42 7.02
C ASN A 29 14.63 -1.23 7.42
N ALA A 30 14.10 -0.26 8.13
CA ALA A 30 14.92 0.76 8.76
C ALA A 30 15.12 0.42 10.24
N ASN A 31 15.83 -0.66 10.53
CA ASN A 31 16.53 -0.79 11.81
C ASN A 31 18.00 -0.37 11.62
N PRO A 32 18.40 0.81 12.04
CA PRO A 32 19.79 1.08 12.31
C PRO A 32 20.10 0.47 13.67
N SER A 33 20.33 -0.83 13.73
CA SER A 33 21.02 -1.42 14.87
C SER A 33 22.50 -1.09 14.73
N PHE A 34 22.88 0.06 15.24
CA PHE A 34 24.24 0.32 15.68
C PHE A 34 24.45 -0.43 16.99
N ALA A 35 24.91 -1.66 16.91
CA ALA A 35 25.67 -2.30 17.99
C ALA A 35 26.22 -3.65 17.53
N ALA A 36 27.54 -3.73 17.49
CA ALA A 36 28.44 -4.85 17.86
C ALA A 36 28.25 -6.22 17.19
N SER A 37 29.24 -6.51 16.34
CA SER A 37 30.02 -7.75 16.31
C SER A 37 29.29 -9.08 16.56
N GLY A 38 29.04 -9.78 15.48
CA GLY A 38 28.68 -11.19 15.50
C GLY A 38 28.42 -11.70 14.08
N LYS A 39 29.41 -12.43 13.51
CA LYS A 39 29.27 -13.14 12.23
C LYS A 39 28.14 -14.18 12.33
N LYS A 40 26.90 -13.79 12.06
CA LYS A 40 25.84 -14.71 11.65
C LYS A 40 25.63 -14.53 10.16
N LYS A 41 25.91 -15.59 9.39
CA LYS A 41 25.43 -15.71 8.00
C LYS A 41 23.91 -15.50 8.02
N SER A 42 23.46 -14.28 7.71
CA SER A 42 22.06 -14.06 7.42
C SER A 42 21.79 -14.73 6.08
N SER A 43 21.12 -15.86 6.10
CA SER A 43 20.41 -16.33 4.90
C SER A 43 19.51 -15.16 4.50
N ALA A 44 19.77 -14.57 3.34
CA ALA A 44 18.92 -13.56 2.74
C ALA A 44 17.56 -14.22 2.49
N VAL A 45 16.63 -14.04 3.41
CA VAL A 45 15.23 -14.36 3.15
C VAL A 45 14.80 -13.40 2.05
N ALA A 46 14.57 -13.93 0.86
CA ALA A 46 14.11 -13.15 -0.28
C ALA A 46 12.84 -12.40 0.16
N ARG A 47 12.83 -11.09 -0.02
CA ARG A 47 11.64 -10.28 0.29
C ARG A 47 10.52 -10.73 -0.64
N PRO A 48 9.30 -10.97 -0.11
CA PRO A 48 8.17 -11.24 -0.98
C PRO A 48 7.98 -10.04 -1.92
N SER A 49 7.69 -10.31 -3.19
CA SER A 49 7.37 -9.27 -4.17
C SER A 49 6.12 -8.49 -3.76
N ALA A 50 5.94 -7.28 -4.29
CA ALA A 50 4.74 -6.49 -4.06
C ALA A 50 3.48 -7.27 -4.52
N VAL A 51 3.58 -8.01 -5.61
CA VAL A 51 2.51 -8.89 -6.09
C VAL A 51 2.15 -9.95 -5.04
N ALA A 52 3.12 -10.69 -4.51
CA ALA A 52 2.87 -11.73 -3.51
C ALA A 52 2.23 -11.16 -2.22
N HIS A 53 2.67 -9.97 -1.81
CA HIS A 53 2.09 -9.26 -0.66
C HIS A 53 0.65 -8.83 -0.93
N THR A 54 0.39 -8.27 -2.11
CA THR A 54 -0.95 -7.84 -2.53
C THR A 54 -1.94 -8.99 -2.61
N GLU A 55 -1.54 -10.16 -3.13
CA GLU A 55 -2.40 -11.35 -3.14
C GLU A 55 -2.77 -11.81 -1.72
N ALA A 56 -1.82 -11.76 -0.80
CA ALA A 56 -2.10 -12.06 0.61
C ALA A 56 -3.09 -11.07 1.23
N GLN A 57 -2.96 -9.78 0.92
CA GLN A 57 -3.91 -8.74 1.37
C GLN A 57 -5.31 -8.94 0.77
N ILE A 58 -5.42 -9.20 -0.52
CA ILE A 58 -6.68 -9.48 -1.21
C ILE A 58 -7.40 -10.64 -0.53
N LYS A 59 -6.68 -11.74 -0.29
CA LYS A 59 -7.23 -12.91 0.40
C LYS A 59 -7.70 -12.60 1.81
N GLN A 60 -6.95 -11.81 2.55
CA GLN A 60 -7.34 -11.40 3.91
C GLN A 60 -8.59 -10.51 3.89
N LEU A 61 -8.64 -9.50 3.01
CA LEU A 61 -9.79 -8.62 2.86
C LEU A 61 -11.05 -9.39 2.46
N GLN A 62 -10.95 -10.27 1.49
CA GLN A 62 -12.06 -11.12 1.05
C GLN A 62 -12.62 -11.95 2.21
N GLY A 63 -11.74 -12.55 3.03
CA GLY A 63 -12.13 -13.35 4.18
C GLY A 63 -12.76 -12.56 5.33
N VAL A 64 -12.39 -11.28 5.48
CA VAL A 64 -12.92 -10.42 6.56
C VAL A 64 -14.21 -9.72 6.14
N LEU A 65 -14.31 -9.31 4.87
CA LEU A 65 -15.47 -8.57 4.38
C LEU A 65 -16.64 -9.47 3.96
N ASN A 66 -16.41 -10.77 3.72
CA ASN A 66 -17.44 -11.70 3.25
C ASN A 66 -18.17 -11.16 2.00
N ILE A 67 -17.40 -10.92 0.95
CA ILE A 67 -17.88 -10.34 -0.32
C ILE A 67 -19.08 -11.16 -0.84
N THR A 68 -20.18 -10.49 -1.13
CA THR A 68 -21.38 -11.12 -1.68
C THR A 68 -21.28 -11.27 -3.20
N GLU A 69 -22.10 -12.14 -3.78
CA GLU A 69 -22.17 -12.32 -5.23
C GLU A 69 -22.46 -11.01 -5.97
N ALA A 70 -23.36 -10.19 -5.43
CA ALA A 70 -23.68 -8.86 -5.98
C ALA A 70 -22.53 -7.86 -5.93
N GLN A 71 -21.54 -8.07 -5.07
CA GLN A 71 -20.36 -7.21 -4.92
C GLN A 71 -19.16 -7.73 -5.73
N GLN A 72 -19.26 -8.94 -6.30
CA GLN A 72 -18.11 -9.63 -6.89
C GLN A 72 -17.48 -8.86 -8.05
N GLU A 73 -18.27 -8.29 -8.95
CA GLU A 73 -17.76 -7.52 -10.08
C GLU A 73 -16.95 -6.30 -9.62
N LEU A 74 -17.45 -5.54 -8.66
CA LEU A 74 -16.76 -4.38 -8.10
C LEU A 74 -15.49 -4.78 -7.33
N TRP A 75 -15.55 -5.91 -6.65
CA TRP A 75 -14.41 -6.51 -5.97
C TRP A 75 -13.32 -6.92 -6.96
N ASP A 76 -13.69 -7.58 -8.06
CA ASP A 76 -12.75 -8.02 -9.08
C ASP A 76 -12.07 -6.83 -9.76
N ASN A 77 -12.81 -5.78 -10.09
CA ASN A 77 -12.27 -4.53 -10.62
C ASN A 77 -11.27 -3.89 -9.66
N LEU A 78 -11.61 -3.79 -8.37
CA LEU A 78 -10.72 -3.25 -7.35
C LEU A 78 -9.44 -4.08 -7.22
N THR A 79 -9.57 -5.40 -7.12
CA THR A 79 -8.41 -6.29 -6.95
C THR A 79 -7.54 -6.37 -8.18
N GLN A 80 -8.10 -6.17 -9.37
CA GLN A 80 -7.32 -6.03 -10.60
C GLN A 80 -6.40 -4.82 -10.52
N VAL A 81 -6.91 -3.64 -10.15
CA VAL A 81 -6.08 -2.43 -9.97
C VAL A 81 -5.02 -2.64 -8.88
N MET A 82 -5.35 -3.32 -7.78
CA MET A 82 -4.35 -3.66 -6.76
C MET A 82 -3.20 -4.50 -7.33
N ARG A 83 -3.51 -5.49 -8.17
CA ARG A 83 -2.50 -6.35 -8.82
C ARG A 83 -1.66 -5.60 -9.83
N GLU A 84 -2.27 -4.73 -10.64
CA GLU A 84 -1.58 -3.89 -11.61
C GLU A 84 -0.61 -2.93 -10.91
N ASN A 85 -1.07 -2.23 -9.88
CA ASN A 85 -0.23 -1.36 -9.06
C ASN A 85 0.96 -2.12 -8.43
N ALA A 86 0.75 -3.35 -7.98
CA ALA A 86 1.81 -4.19 -7.43
C ALA A 86 2.84 -4.60 -8.48
N LYS A 87 2.41 -4.94 -9.69
CA LYS A 87 3.32 -5.24 -10.81
C LYS A 87 4.13 -4.02 -11.22
N ASP A 88 3.50 -2.85 -11.30
CA ASP A 88 4.17 -1.59 -11.63
C ASP A 88 5.25 -1.27 -10.57
N MET A 89 4.96 -1.52 -9.30
CA MET A 89 5.92 -1.31 -8.21
C MET A 89 7.07 -2.31 -8.24
N ASP A 90 6.81 -3.59 -8.49
CA ASP A 90 7.88 -4.60 -8.64
C ASP A 90 8.78 -4.21 -9.83
N ALA A 91 8.21 -3.84 -10.98
CA ALA A 91 8.97 -3.40 -12.15
C ALA A 91 9.83 -2.16 -11.87
N LEU A 92 9.27 -1.17 -11.15
CA LEU A 92 10.02 0.03 -10.75
C LEU A 92 11.18 -0.33 -9.83
N THR A 93 10.95 -1.14 -8.81
CA THR A 93 11.99 -1.52 -7.84
C THR A 93 13.08 -2.36 -8.48
N ASP A 94 12.75 -3.24 -9.42
CA ASP A 94 13.71 -4.03 -10.18
C ASP A 94 14.55 -3.15 -11.09
N ALA A 95 13.95 -2.19 -11.80
CA ALA A 95 14.66 -1.23 -12.64
C ALA A 95 15.65 -0.40 -11.82
N LEU A 96 15.21 0.12 -10.67
CA LEU A 96 16.07 0.90 -9.77
C LEU A 96 17.18 0.05 -9.14
N ALA A 97 16.90 -1.21 -8.82
CA ALA A 97 17.91 -2.14 -8.31
C ALA A 97 18.97 -2.46 -9.37
N LYS A 98 18.56 -2.64 -10.63
CA LYS A 98 19.48 -2.87 -11.76
C LYS A 98 20.35 -1.66 -12.02
N GLU A 99 19.78 -0.46 -12.10
CA GLU A 99 20.52 0.80 -12.27
C GLU A 99 21.59 0.98 -11.17
N ARG A 100 21.21 0.68 -9.93
CA ARG A 100 22.11 0.72 -8.78
C ARG A 100 23.24 -0.31 -8.86
N ALA A 101 22.96 -1.52 -9.35
CA ALA A 101 23.95 -2.58 -9.49
C ALA A 101 24.96 -2.28 -10.60
N GLU A 102 24.54 -1.58 -11.67
CA GLU A 102 25.38 -1.16 -12.77
C GLU A 102 26.22 0.09 -12.43
N SER A 103 25.82 0.85 -11.41
CA SER A 103 26.56 2.02 -10.95
C SER A 103 27.74 1.61 -10.07
N THR A 104 28.94 2.01 -10.48
CA THR A 104 30.17 1.82 -9.68
C THR A 104 30.34 2.85 -8.57
N LYS A 105 29.46 3.85 -8.49
CA LYS A 105 29.53 4.95 -7.52
C LYS A 105 28.48 4.75 -6.41
N THR A 106 28.89 5.10 -5.21
CA THR A 106 27.93 5.24 -4.10
C THR A 106 27.01 6.43 -4.38
N MET A 107 25.72 6.20 -4.30
CA MET A 107 24.68 7.21 -4.52
C MET A 107 24.89 8.38 -3.54
N ASN A 108 24.95 9.60 -4.06
CA ASN A 108 25.04 10.81 -3.24
C ASN A 108 23.65 11.25 -2.73
N ALA A 109 23.63 12.24 -1.84
CA ALA A 109 22.38 12.72 -1.22
C ALA A 109 21.35 13.23 -2.24
N VAL A 110 21.78 13.86 -3.32
CA VAL A 110 20.88 14.38 -4.38
C VAL A 110 20.25 13.22 -5.16
N GLU A 111 21.03 12.20 -5.48
CA GLU A 111 20.55 10.98 -6.15
C GLU A 111 19.53 10.22 -5.25
N HIS A 112 19.79 10.14 -3.94
CA HIS A 112 18.83 9.60 -2.99
C HIS A 112 17.51 10.37 -2.99
N MET A 113 17.57 11.71 -3.02
CA MET A 113 16.35 12.54 -3.06
C MET A 113 15.57 12.35 -4.36
N LYS A 114 16.26 12.24 -5.50
CA LYS A 114 15.64 11.96 -6.80
C LYS A 114 14.94 10.60 -6.80
N LEU A 115 15.60 9.57 -6.27
CA LEU A 115 15.00 8.23 -6.11
C LEU A 115 13.74 8.29 -5.25
N HIS A 116 13.80 9.00 -4.12
CA HIS A 116 12.62 9.19 -3.25
C HIS A 116 11.47 9.89 -3.98
N SER A 117 11.79 10.89 -4.80
CA SER A 117 10.79 11.60 -5.61
C SER A 117 10.12 10.68 -6.62
N GLN A 118 10.88 9.83 -7.32
CA GLN A 118 10.33 8.86 -8.27
C GLN A 118 9.38 7.86 -7.60
N ILE A 119 9.78 7.31 -6.46
CA ILE A 119 8.94 6.37 -5.70
C ILE A 119 7.66 7.07 -5.21
N THR A 120 7.77 8.31 -4.74
CA THR A 120 6.61 9.08 -4.27
C THR A 120 5.64 9.39 -5.41
N ALA A 121 6.14 9.75 -6.59
CA ALA A 121 5.32 9.96 -7.78
C ALA A 121 4.58 8.66 -8.18
N ALA A 122 5.27 7.52 -8.22
CA ALA A 122 4.65 6.23 -8.51
C ALA A 122 3.54 5.88 -7.50
N HIS A 123 3.72 6.17 -6.21
CA HIS A 123 2.68 5.99 -5.20
C HIS A 123 1.47 6.92 -5.42
N SER A 124 1.70 8.17 -5.83
CA SER A 124 0.62 9.10 -6.16
C SER A 124 -0.24 8.56 -7.31
N ASP A 125 0.42 8.13 -8.40
CA ASP A 125 -0.26 7.57 -9.57
C ASP A 125 -1.06 6.31 -9.21
N GLN A 126 -0.52 5.46 -8.33
CA GLN A 126 -1.22 4.27 -7.84
C GLN A 126 -2.47 4.60 -7.05
N LEU A 127 -2.42 5.65 -6.22
CA LEU A 127 -3.59 6.13 -5.48
C LEU A 127 -4.66 6.68 -6.41
N GLU A 128 -4.27 7.45 -7.42
CA GLU A 128 -5.20 8.00 -8.40
C GLU A 128 -5.94 6.89 -9.17
N LYS A 129 -5.23 5.82 -9.54
CA LYS A 129 -5.83 4.63 -10.16
C LYS A 129 -6.73 3.83 -9.21
N PHE A 130 -6.38 3.78 -7.92
CA PHE A 130 -7.05 2.96 -6.92
C PHE A 130 -8.35 3.59 -6.39
N ILE A 131 -8.40 4.90 -6.21
CA ILE A 131 -9.53 5.61 -5.57
C ILE A 131 -10.86 5.35 -6.28
N PRO A 132 -11.01 5.49 -7.62
CA PRO A 132 -12.30 5.31 -8.26
C PRO A 132 -12.90 3.90 -8.09
N PRO A 133 -12.19 2.79 -8.35
CA PRO A 133 -12.74 1.46 -8.12
C PRO A 133 -12.98 1.17 -6.64
N PHE A 134 -12.18 1.75 -5.73
CA PHE A 134 -12.41 1.63 -4.31
C PHE A 134 -13.69 2.36 -3.86
N GLU A 135 -13.96 3.56 -4.35
CA GLU A 135 -15.19 4.30 -4.08
C GLU A 135 -16.43 3.56 -4.57
N ALA A 136 -16.37 2.99 -5.77
CA ALA A 136 -17.45 2.18 -6.34
C ALA A 136 -17.70 0.93 -5.45
N PHE A 137 -16.66 0.21 -5.09
CA PHE A 137 -16.76 -0.95 -4.21
C PHE A 137 -17.25 -0.57 -2.80
N TYR A 138 -16.68 0.46 -2.18
CA TYR A 138 -17.07 0.93 -0.86
C TYR A 138 -18.54 1.35 -0.80
N SER A 139 -19.06 1.96 -1.86
CA SER A 139 -20.46 2.36 -1.94
C SER A 139 -21.41 1.16 -1.92
N SER A 140 -20.98 0.00 -2.43
CA SER A 140 -21.77 -1.24 -2.44
C SER A 140 -21.75 -2.00 -1.10
N LEU A 141 -20.89 -1.61 -0.16
CA LEU A 141 -20.74 -2.28 1.12
C LEU A 141 -21.93 -2.03 2.06
N SER A 142 -22.28 -3.03 2.84
CA SER A 142 -23.19 -2.86 3.99
C SER A 142 -22.54 -2.00 5.08
N ASP A 143 -23.35 -1.50 6.02
CA ASP A 143 -22.84 -0.66 7.13
C ASP A 143 -21.82 -1.42 8.00
N GLU A 144 -22.00 -2.74 8.20
CA GLU A 144 -21.03 -3.57 8.93
C GLU A 144 -19.73 -3.73 8.16
N GLN A 145 -19.81 -3.95 6.85
CA GLN A 145 -18.63 -4.04 5.98
C GLN A 145 -17.89 -2.70 5.94
N LYS A 146 -18.60 -1.57 5.81
CA LYS A 146 -18.03 -0.21 5.87
C LYS A 146 -17.29 0.02 7.18
N LYS A 147 -17.91 -0.28 8.32
CA LYS A 147 -17.29 -0.16 9.64
C LYS A 147 -16.02 -1.01 9.77
N THR A 148 -16.05 -2.21 9.19
CA THR A 148 -14.88 -3.10 9.18
C THR A 148 -13.78 -2.52 8.30
N THR A 149 -14.11 -2.05 7.10
CA THR A 149 -13.19 -1.40 6.16
C THR A 149 -12.55 -0.16 6.80
N ASP A 150 -13.33 0.74 7.38
CA ASP A 150 -12.85 1.94 8.07
C ASP A 150 -11.90 1.59 9.22
N THR A 151 -12.19 0.51 9.94
CA THR A 151 -11.33 0.05 11.02
C THR A 151 -10.00 -0.47 10.50
N ILE A 152 -10.01 -1.24 9.41
CA ILE A 152 -8.80 -1.74 8.74
C ILE A 152 -7.95 -0.55 8.26
N PHE A 153 -8.57 0.40 7.56
CA PHE A 153 -7.86 1.58 7.06
C PHE A 153 -7.27 2.45 8.17
N ARG A 154 -7.98 2.60 9.28
CA ARG A 154 -7.52 3.40 10.41
C ARG A 154 -6.41 2.72 11.22
N THR A 155 -6.44 1.40 11.35
CA THR A 155 -5.56 0.68 12.27
C THR A 155 -4.48 -0.15 11.59
N GLY A 156 -4.60 -0.40 10.29
CA GLY A 156 -3.76 -1.34 9.54
C GLY A 156 -3.93 -2.80 9.98
N LYS A 157 -4.95 -3.11 10.79
CA LYS A 157 -5.16 -4.46 11.34
C LYS A 157 -6.41 -5.09 10.78
N TYR A 158 -6.26 -6.25 10.19
CA TYR A 158 -7.38 -7.10 9.80
C TYR A 158 -7.97 -7.74 11.07
N GLY A 159 -9.24 -7.43 11.37
CA GLY A 159 -9.94 -8.04 12.49
C GLY A 159 -9.92 -9.57 12.35
N LYS A 160 -9.88 -10.29 13.49
CA LYS A 160 -10.05 -11.74 13.46
C LYS A 160 -11.46 -12.05 12.93
N ALA A 161 -11.54 -12.78 11.81
CA ALA A 161 -12.80 -13.33 11.35
C ALA A 161 -13.44 -14.08 12.52
N LYS A 162 -14.66 -13.70 12.93
CA LYS A 162 -15.44 -14.48 13.90
C LYS A 162 -15.68 -15.84 13.26
N ARG A 163 -14.99 -16.88 13.74
CA ARG A 163 -15.37 -18.25 13.43
C ARG A 163 -16.75 -18.48 14.02
N LYS A 164 -17.75 -18.65 13.16
CA LYS A 164 -19.04 -19.25 13.53
C LYS A 164 -18.88 -20.76 13.65
#